data_f4d2a6b1eea4cf49f4d8daabd602378c
#
_entry.id   f4d2a6b1eea4cf49f4d8daabd602378c
#
_cell.length_a   1.000
_cell.length_b   1.000
_cell.length_c   1.000
_cell.angle_alpha   90.00
_cell.angle_beta   90.00
_cell.angle_gamma   90.00
#
_symmetry.space_group_name_H-M   'P 1'
#
loop_
_entity.id
_entity.type
_entity.pdbx_description
1 polymer ?
#
loop_
_entity_poly.entity_id
_entity_poly.type
_entity_poly.pdbx_seq_one_letter_code
_entity_poly.pdbx_strand_id
1 'polypeptide(L)'
;MIIGCIGVLMLGACTSMKQKETMEKMYLMVGSYATPEEEGIKVYAWDGEKGEAAYVSGLKGISNPSYQVVSADGERVYSVGEDDGLTSTAHALSFDKSQGRLALMNTQLTQGGAPCYINLSPNEDFVITANYMGGSISVLPTETSGRLGENVSTFAFTGEGENKIRQGQPHLHCVEFTPDGKFLLANDLGTDKIHVFPLTSDGKLDEKATFDVALEAGSGPRHLCFSKDGRFAYLINELSGKVTALSYNGETLTPIQYIEADTVNAQGSADIHLSPDGKFLYASNRLKADGIAIFSVNQETGMLTKAGYQLTGIHPRNFIITPDGRFLLVACRDSNLVQIFSRDERTGLLVDTGKTIGTSKPVCLKFL
;
A
#
# COMPACT_ATOMS: atom_id res chain seq x y z
N MET A 1 75.61 10.51 45.09
CA MET A 1 74.27 10.29 45.69
C MET A 1 73.29 10.49 44.62
N ILE A 2 72.88 9.43 43.91
CA ILE A 2 72.00 9.46 42.73
C ILE A 2 70.72 8.78 43.16
N ILE A 3 69.62 9.52 43.19
CA ILE A 3 68.29 9.02 43.55
C ILE A 3 67.58 8.67 42.21
N GLY A 4 67.32 7.38 42.03
CA GLY A 4 66.56 6.89 40.88
C GLY A 4 65.04 6.97 41.13
N CYS A 5 64.30 7.61 40.26
CA CYS A 5 62.86 7.56 40.24
C CYS A 5 62.42 6.37 39.41
N ILE A 6 61.64 5.47 40.02
CA ILE A 6 60.94 4.37 39.35
C ILE A 6 59.60 4.89 38.96
N GLY A 7 59.39 5.03 37.64
CA GLY A 7 58.08 5.37 37.05
C GLY A 7 57.24 4.09 36.85
N VAL A 8 56.07 4.01 37.52
CA VAL A 8 55.07 2.96 37.31
C VAL A 8 54.20 3.33 36.14
N LEU A 9 54.31 2.58 35.04
CA LEU A 9 53.35 2.66 33.93
C LEU A 9 52.05 1.91 34.29
N MET A 10 50.99 2.66 34.51
CA MET A 10 49.63 2.09 34.55
C MET A 10 49.11 1.93 33.11
N LEU A 11 49.02 0.71 32.65
CA LEU A 11 48.30 0.35 31.42
C LEU A 11 46.78 0.36 31.72
N GLY A 12 46.11 1.44 31.35
CA GLY A 12 44.67 1.50 31.34
C GLY A 12 44.12 0.68 30.18
N ALA A 13 43.51 -0.46 30.45
CA ALA A 13 42.75 -1.22 29.48
C ALA A 13 41.44 -0.50 29.21
N CYS A 14 41.36 0.24 28.10
CA CYS A 14 40.10 0.72 27.56
C CYS A 14 39.32 -0.47 26.97
N THR A 15 38.42 -1.05 27.74
CA THR A 15 37.36 -1.94 27.24
C THR A 15 36.35 -1.08 26.51
N SER A 16 36.45 -1.04 25.17
CA SER A 16 35.43 -0.52 24.30
C SER A 16 34.17 -1.39 24.46
N MET A 17 33.22 -0.93 25.26
CA MET A 17 31.85 -1.44 25.19
C MET A 17 31.30 -1.01 23.85
N LYS A 18 31.22 -1.93 22.86
CA LYS A 18 30.37 -1.81 21.69
C LYS A 18 28.93 -1.69 22.21
N GLN A 19 28.39 -0.49 22.19
CA GLN A 19 26.93 -0.27 22.27
C GLN A 19 26.30 -1.15 21.19
N LYS A 20 25.62 -2.20 21.65
CA LYS A 20 24.74 -2.97 20.77
C LYS A 20 23.61 -2.00 20.41
N GLU A 21 23.68 -1.39 19.23
CA GLU A 21 22.50 -0.70 18.66
C GLU A 21 21.37 -1.71 18.72
N THR A 22 20.38 -1.43 19.54
CA THR A 22 19.12 -2.18 19.52
C THR A 22 18.48 -1.87 18.18
N MET A 23 18.63 -2.79 17.22
CA MET A 23 17.89 -2.70 15.95
C MET A 23 16.41 -2.54 16.31
N GLU A 24 15.83 -1.45 15.84
CA GLU A 24 14.40 -1.19 16.01
C GLU A 24 13.63 -2.38 15.44
N LYS A 25 12.70 -2.94 16.22
CA LYS A 25 11.94 -4.11 15.78
C LYS A 25 11.04 -3.69 14.64
N MET A 26 11.18 -4.30 13.48
CA MET A 26 10.29 -4.14 12.35
C MET A 26 9.11 -5.09 12.49
N TYR A 27 7.90 -4.59 12.30
CA TYR A 27 6.71 -5.41 12.30
C TYR A 27 6.05 -5.43 10.92
N LEU A 28 5.52 -6.60 10.55
CA LEU A 28 4.66 -6.79 9.40
C LEU A 28 3.21 -6.90 9.89
N MET A 29 2.36 -6.00 9.43
CA MET A 29 0.92 -6.05 9.62
C MET A 29 0.27 -6.71 8.40
N VAL A 30 -0.67 -7.62 8.65
CA VAL A 30 -1.43 -8.34 7.62
C VAL A 30 -2.91 -8.14 7.85
N GLY A 31 -3.59 -7.43 6.93
CA GLY A 31 -5.03 -7.31 6.86
C GLY A 31 -5.63 -8.42 6.01
N SER A 32 -6.81 -8.90 6.38
CA SER A 32 -7.46 -10.07 5.79
C SER A 32 -8.95 -9.85 5.56
N TYR A 33 -9.56 -10.59 4.65
CA TYR A 33 -11.01 -10.78 4.68
C TYR A 33 -11.34 -11.71 5.84
N ALA A 34 -12.05 -11.20 6.82
CA ALA A 34 -12.35 -11.90 8.08
C ALA A 34 -13.67 -11.41 8.68
N THR A 35 -14.32 -12.26 9.46
CA THR A 35 -15.45 -11.84 10.29
C THR A 35 -14.97 -11.11 11.55
N PRO A 36 -15.83 -10.35 12.26
CA PRO A 36 -15.44 -9.66 13.50
C PRO A 36 -14.97 -10.62 14.63
N GLU A 37 -15.35 -11.89 14.59
CA GLU A 37 -14.94 -12.90 15.56
C GLU A 37 -13.52 -13.42 15.33
N GLU A 38 -12.99 -13.22 14.10
CA GLU A 38 -11.65 -13.62 13.71
C GLU A 38 -10.64 -12.49 13.94
N GLU A 39 -9.36 -12.83 13.96
CA GLU A 39 -8.27 -11.85 13.93
C GLU A 39 -8.06 -11.35 12.49
N GLY A 40 -8.83 -10.33 12.10
CA GLY A 40 -8.80 -9.76 10.76
C GLY A 40 -7.52 -8.97 10.46
N ILE A 41 -6.85 -8.43 11.49
CA ILE A 41 -5.53 -7.79 11.37
C ILE A 41 -4.56 -8.52 12.29
N LYS A 42 -3.44 -9.00 11.74
CA LYS A 42 -2.40 -9.70 12.50
C LYS A 42 -1.07 -8.95 12.38
N VAL A 43 -0.30 -8.99 13.46
CA VAL A 43 1.03 -8.39 13.55
C VAL A 43 2.08 -9.49 13.74
N TYR A 44 3.14 -9.42 12.95
CA TYR A 44 4.26 -10.34 12.98
C TYR A 44 5.55 -9.56 13.20
N ALA A 45 6.47 -10.06 14.02
CA ALA A 45 7.84 -9.56 14.10
C ALA A 45 8.62 -10.06 12.86
N TRP A 46 9.19 -9.14 12.09
CA TRP A 46 9.94 -9.44 10.88
C TRP A 46 11.42 -9.58 11.17
N ASP A 47 12.01 -10.71 10.80
CA ASP A 47 13.47 -10.95 10.81
C ASP A 47 14.01 -10.74 9.37
N GLY A 48 14.48 -9.53 9.08
CA GLY A 48 14.99 -9.17 7.76
C GLY A 48 16.28 -9.91 7.37
N GLU A 49 17.06 -10.46 8.33
CA GLU A 49 18.24 -11.24 8.00
C GLU A 49 17.86 -12.62 7.47
N LYS A 50 16.84 -13.22 8.06
CA LYS A 50 16.39 -14.55 7.69
C LYS A 50 15.28 -14.52 6.62
N GLY A 51 14.58 -13.40 6.44
CA GLY A 51 13.36 -13.35 5.63
C GLY A 51 12.27 -14.23 6.27
N GLU A 52 12.02 -14.04 7.56
CA GLU A 52 11.04 -14.81 8.35
C GLU A 52 10.19 -13.87 9.20
N ALA A 53 8.99 -14.31 9.53
CA ALA A 53 8.08 -13.57 10.39
C ALA A 53 7.52 -14.46 11.49
N ALA A 54 7.49 -13.95 12.71
CA ALA A 54 6.92 -14.61 13.87
C ALA A 54 5.65 -13.88 14.33
N TYR A 55 4.54 -14.61 14.54
CA TYR A 55 3.30 -14.05 15.06
C TYR A 55 3.51 -13.39 16.42
N VAL A 56 2.95 -12.19 16.60
CA VAL A 56 3.01 -11.40 17.82
C VAL A 56 1.62 -11.18 18.40
N SER A 57 0.70 -10.67 17.61
CA SER A 57 -0.66 -10.33 18.09
C SER A 57 -1.67 -10.30 16.93
N GLY A 58 -2.96 -10.33 17.29
CA GLY A 58 -4.06 -10.16 16.36
C GLY A 58 -5.16 -9.27 16.94
N LEU A 59 -5.86 -8.54 16.06
CA LEU A 59 -7.00 -7.68 16.39
C LEU A 59 -8.28 -8.29 15.82
N LYS A 60 -9.31 -8.39 16.68
CA LYS A 60 -10.68 -8.79 16.36
C LYS A 60 -11.60 -7.57 16.37
N GLY A 61 -12.83 -7.75 15.92
CA GLY A 61 -13.91 -6.75 16.03
C GLY A 61 -14.09 -5.89 14.78
N ILE A 62 -13.34 -6.15 13.71
CA ILE A 62 -13.50 -5.45 12.43
C ILE A 62 -13.88 -6.48 11.36
N SER A 63 -14.97 -6.20 10.64
CA SER A 63 -15.37 -6.99 9.48
C SER A 63 -14.53 -6.61 8.28
N ASN A 64 -13.96 -7.59 7.60
CA ASN A 64 -13.19 -7.42 6.37
C ASN A 64 -12.21 -6.22 6.41
N PRO A 65 -11.23 -6.17 7.34
CA PRO A 65 -10.22 -5.11 7.35
C PRO A 65 -9.24 -5.29 6.19
N SER A 66 -9.71 -5.01 4.98
CA SER A 66 -9.05 -5.39 3.73
C SER A 66 -7.94 -4.44 3.30
N TYR A 67 -7.92 -3.20 3.84
CA TYR A 67 -6.85 -2.24 3.56
C TYR A 67 -6.56 -1.33 4.76
N GLN A 68 -5.28 -1.01 4.94
CA GLN A 68 -4.79 -0.16 6.03
C GLN A 68 -3.81 0.90 5.52
N VAL A 69 -3.75 2.02 6.25
CA VAL A 69 -2.70 3.04 6.15
C VAL A 69 -2.10 3.30 7.52
N VAL A 70 -0.81 3.60 7.56
CA VAL A 70 -0.04 3.84 8.79
C VAL A 70 0.35 5.32 8.83
N SER A 71 0.24 5.97 9.99
CA SER A 71 0.72 7.33 10.22
C SER A 71 2.25 7.43 10.11
N ALA A 72 2.76 8.63 9.85
CA ALA A 72 4.20 8.86 9.68
C ALA A 72 5.02 8.48 10.93
N ASP A 73 4.46 8.67 12.13
CA ASP A 73 5.07 8.23 13.39
C ASP A 73 5.00 6.72 13.62
N GLY A 74 4.20 5.98 12.80
CA GLY A 74 3.98 4.55 12.95
C GLY A 74 3.23 4.13 14.21
N GLU A 75 2.58 5.06 14.91
CA GLU A 75 1.84 4.79 16.17
C GLU A 75 0.33 4.67 15.96
N ARG A 76 -0.15 5.07 14.78
CA ARG A 76 -1.56 5.02 14.39
C ARG A 76 -1.73 4.26 13.09
N VAL A 77 -2.81 3.50 13.03
CA VAL A 77 -3.20 2.76 11.84
C VAL A 77 -4.67 3.05 11.58
N TYR A 78 -5.02 3.32 10.34
CA TYR A 78 -6.41 3.44 9.93
C TYR A 78 -6.75 2.29 8.99
N SER A 79 -7.91 1.67 9.22
CA SER A 79 -8.36 0.49 8.47
C SER A 79 -9.78 0.69 7.95
N VAL A 80 -10.06 0.18 6.76
CA VAL A 80 -11.44 0.01 6.31
C VAL A 80 -12.09 -1.20 6.99
N GLY A 81 -13.44 -1.20 7.06
CA GLY A 81 -14.28 -2.39 7.20
C GLY A 81 -15.05 -2.52 5.89
N GLU A 82 -14.57 -3.40 4.98
CA GLU A 82 -15.08 -3.54 3.61
C GLU A 82 -16.38 -4.35 3.59
N ASP A 83 -17.46 -3.73 4.09
CA ASP A 83 -18.80 -4.27 4.02
C ASP A 83 -19.66 -3.52 3.00
N ASP A 84 -20.72 -4.14 2.53
CA ASP A 84 -21.64 -3.52 1.57
C ASP A 84 -22.58 -2.51 2.25
N GLY A 85 -22.93 -1.47 1.49
CA GLY A 85 -23.93 -0.49 1.88
C GLY A 85 -23.40 0.67 2.74
N LEU A 86 -24.34 1.50 3.22
CA LEU A 86 -24.03 2.74 3.94
C LEU A 86 -23.55 2.55 5.38
N THR A 87 -23.57 1.32 5.87
CA THR A 87 -23.07 0.95 7.22
C THR A 87 -21.60 0.54 7.23
N SER A 88 -20.94 0.58 6.11
CA SER A 88 -19.50 0.36 5.98
C SER A 88 -18.70 1.34 6.83
N THR A 89 -17.56 0.92 7.33
CA THR A 89 -16.83 1.61 8.38
C THR A 89 -15.38 1.92 8.03
N ALA A 90 -14.84 2.93 8.72
CA ALA A 90 -13.41 3.16 8.89
C ALA A 90 -13.08 3.15 10.38
N HIS A 91 -11.89 2.65 10.72
CA HIS A 91 -11.44 2.41 12.08
C HIS A 91 -10.11 3.12 12.33
N ALA A 92 -10.00 3.79 13.49
CA ALA A 92 -8.72 4.27 14.01
C ALA A 92 -8.19 3.27 15.03
N LEU A 93 -6.92 2.92 14.90
CA LEU A 93 -6.19 1.99 15.77
C LEU A 93 -4.94 2.66 16.30
N SER A 94 -4.57 2.42 17.55
CA SER A 94 -3.23 2.70 18.08
C SER A 94 -2.33 1.49 17.94
N PHE A 95 -1.04 1.73 17.72
CA PHE A 95 -0.02 0.69 17.66
C PHE A 95 1.05 0.90 18.73
N ASP A 96 1.17 -0.07 19.64
CA ASP A 96 2.25 -0.12 20.62
C ASP A 96 3.47 -0.82 20.03
N LYS A 97 4.46 -0.05 19.59
CA LYS A 97 5.71 -0.55 19.00
C LYS A 97 6.52 -1.43 19.94
N SER A 98 6.41 -1.19 21.26
CA SER A 98 7.18 -1.98 22.24
C SER A 98 6.69 -3.41 22.36
N GLN A 99 5.38 -3.61 22.21
CA GLN A 99 4.69 -4.89 22.32
C GLN A 99 4.26 -5.49 20.98
N GLY A 100 4.26 -4.69 19.90
CA GLY A 100 3.73 -5.08 18.59
C GLY A 100 2.21 -5.34 18.65
N ARG A 101 1.44 -4.45 19.28
CA ARG A 101 0.00 -4.63 19.51
C ARG A 101 -0.83 -3.47 18.98
N LEU A 102 -1.91 -3.83 18.31
CA LEU A 102 -2.95 -2.91 17.90
C LEU A 102 -4.07 -2.86 18.92
N ALA A 103 -4.67 -1.67 19.10
CA ALA A 103 -5.89 -1.49 19.87
C ALA A 103 -6.86 -0.56 19.12
N LEU A 104 -8.16 -0.92 19.09
CA LEU A 104 -9.20 -0.09 18.49
C LEU A 104 -9.41 1.18 19.32
N MET A 105 -9.31 2.33 18.68
CA MET A 105 -9.56 3.64 19.28
C MET A 105 -11.02 4.06 19.08
N ASN A 106 -11.50 4.04 17.83
CA ASN A 106 -12.91 4.25 17.48
C ASN A 106 -13.21 3.79 16.04
N THR A 107 -14.50 3.83 15.74
CA THR A 107 -15.09 3.47 14.45
C THR A 107 -16.00 4.59 14.00
N GLN A 108 -15.98 4.90 12.69
CA GLN A 108 -16.88 5.84 12.04
C GLN A 108 -17.49 5.23 10.79
N LEU A 109 -18.68 5.69 10.38
CA LEU A 109 -19.32 5.27 9.15
C LEU A 109 -18.66 6.00 7.97
N THR A 110 -18.35 5.28 6.90
CA THR A 110 -17.86 5.88 5.64
C THR A 110 -19.00 6.49 4.83
N GLN A 111 -20.24 6.04 5.04
CA GLN A 111 -21.42 6.40 4.23
C GLN A 111 -21.25 6.08 2.73
N GLY A 112 -20.35 5.13 2.40
CA GLY A 112 -20.09 4.63 1.07
C GLY A 112 -19.90 3.11 1.09
N GLY A 113 -20.48 2.37 0.12
CA GLY A 113 -20.47 0.91 0.11
C GLY A 113 -19.12 0.31 -0.30
N ALA A 114 -18.69 -0.74 0.41
CA ALA A 114 -17.47 -1.51 0.19
C ALA A 114 -16.20 -0.64 0.08
N PRO A 115 -15.78 0.06 1.16
CA PRO A 115 -14.52 0.80 1.17
C PRO A 115 -13.35 -0.20 1.07
N CYS A 116 -12.66 -0.20 -0.07
CA CYS A 116 -11.58 -1.17 -0.37
C CYS A 116 -10.17 -0.56 -0.30
N TYR A 117 -10.09 0.75 -0.05
CA TYR A 117 -8.84 1.49 0.10
C TYR A 117 -9.01 2.64 1.08
N ILE A 118 -7.97 2.95 1.84
CA ILE A 118 -7.92 4.09 2.75
C ILE A 118 -6.53 4.73 2.65
N ASN A 119 -6.49 6.06 2.64
CA ASN A 119 -5.24 6.81 2.68
C ASN A 119 -5.34 7.97 3.67
N LEU A 120 -4.20 8.44 4.14
CA LEU A 120 -4.05 9.54 5.09
C LEU A 120 -3.55 10.77 4.34
N SER A 121 -4.14 11.94 4.63
CA SER A 121 -3.68 13.20 4.02
C SER A 121 -2.22 13.50 4.40
N PRO A 122 -1.48 14.28 3.58
CA PRO A 122 -0.07 14.59 3.86
C PRO A 122 0.18 15.23 5.23
N ASN A 123 -0.80 16.02 5.73
CA ASN A 123 -0.75 16.65 7.06
C ASN A 123 -1.38 15.79 8.16
N GLU A 124 -1.87 14.60 7.81
CA GLU A 124 -2.60 13.69 8.68
C GLU A 124 -3.88 14.29 9.31
N ASP A 125 -4.49 15.31 8.68
CA ASP A 125 -5.69 15.99 9.18
C ASP A 125 -6.98 15.22 8.87
N PHE A 126 -6.94 14.30 7.90
CA PHE A 126 -8.08 13.45 7.52
C PHE A 126 -7.62 12.17 6.82
N VAL A 127 -8.48 11.16 6.85
CA VAL A 127 -8.37 9.99 5.99
C VAL A 127 -9.42 10.05 4.89
N ILE A 128 -9.10 9.43 3.75
CA ILE A 128 -10.03 9.26 2.64
C ILE A 128 -10.18 7.78 2.34
N THR A 129 -11.42 7.33 2.14
CA THR A 129 -11.73 5.98 1.65
C THR A 129 -12.16 5.99 0.19
N ALA A 130 -11.74 4.98 -0.57
CA ALA A 130 -12.31 4.67 -1.87
C ALA A 130 -13.39 3.60 -1.70
N ASN A 131 -14.64 3.93 -2.04
CA ASN A 131 -15.80 3.07 -1.83
C ASN A 131 -16.18 2.41 -3.15
N TYR A 132 -15.84 1.14 -3.31
CA TYR A 132 -15.94 0.42 -4.58
C TYR A 132 -17.39 0.26 -5.04
N MET A 133 -18.26 -0.32 -4.21
CA MET A 133 -19.69 -0.51 -4.55
C MET A 133 -20.46 0.80 -4.47
N GLY A 134 -20.02 1.73 -3.63
CA GLY A 134 -20.63 3.05 -3.50
C GLY A 134 -20.33 4.02 -4.65
N GLY A 135 -19.32 3.73 -5.49
CA GLY A 135 -18.88 4.63 -6.56
C GLY A 135 -18.52 6.02 -6.04
N SER A 136 -17.87 6.10 -4.88
CA SER A 136 -17.62 7.36 -4.16
C SER A 136 -16.31 7.35 -3.39
N ILE A 137 -15.89 8.52 -2.91
CA ILE A 137 -14.88 8.66 -1.87
C ILE A 137 -15.50 9.33 -0.65
N SER A 138 -14.99 9.01 0.55
CA SER A 138 -15.46 9.60 1.82
C SER A 138 -14.31 10.20 2.59
N VAL A 139 -14.53 11.37 3.19
CA VAL A 139 -13.53 12.15 3.93
C VAL A 139 -13.90 12.15 5.42
N LEU A 140 -13.01 11.62 6.25
CA LEU A 140 -13.16 11.56 7.69
C LEU A 140 -12.01 12.33 8.37
N PRO A 141 -12.29 13.40 9.14
CA PRO A 141 -11.25 14.14 9.87
C PRO A 141 -10.54 13.24 10.88
N THR A 142 -9.27 13.50 11.11
CA THR A 142 -8.52 12.95 12.23
C THR A 142 -8.48 13.98 13.37
N GLU A 143 -8.70 13.53 14.59
CA GLU A 143 -8.54 14.35 15.79
C GLU A 143 -7.06 14.36 16.22
N THR A 144 -6.68 15.32 17.05
CA THR A 144 -5.33 15.39 17.65
C THR A 144 -4.97 14.12 18.43
N SER A 145 -5.96 13.41 18.93
CA SER A 145 -5.83 12.10 19.58
C SER A 145 -5.49 10.96 18.60
N GLY A 146 -5.65 11.18 17.29
CA GLY A 146 -5.59 10.17 16.26
C GLY A 146 -6.91 9.41 16.03
N ARG A 147 -7.99 9.77 16.74
CA ARG A 147 -9.33 9.19 16.49
C ARG A 147 -9.92 9.78 15.22
N LEU A 148 -10.83 9.02 14.59
CA LEU A 148 -11.61 9.52 13.45
C LEU A 148 -12.79 10.36 13.94
N GLY A 149 -13.00 11.54 13.35
CA GLY A 149 -14.26 12.25 13.39
C GLY A 149 -15.32 11.64 12.47
N GLU A 150 -16.54 12.16 12.55
CA GLU A 150 -17.62 11.75 11.65
C GLU A 150 -17.28 12.12 10.20
N ASN A 151 -17.81 11.35 9.23
CA ASN A 151 -17.67 11.67 7.82
C ASN A 151 -18.23 13.07 7.52
N VAL A 152 -17.40 13.93 6.95
CA VAL A 152 -17.75 15.33 6.64
C VAL A 152 -18.12 15.54 5.17
N SER A 153 -17.73 14.62 4.28
CA SER A 153 -18.02 14.70 2.85
C SER A 153 -17.98 13.33 2.20
N THR A 154 -18.95 13.07 1.32
CA THR A 154 -18.95 11.92 0.42
C THR A 154 -19.14 12.43 -1.02
N PHE A 155 -18.14 12.20 -1.87
CA PHE A 155 -18.15 12.57 -3.28
C PHE A 155 -18.57 11.37 -4.11
N ALA A 156 -19.78 11.38 -4.63
CA ALA A 156 -20.31 10.34 -5.51
C ALA A 156 -20.04 10.69 -6.97
N PHE A 157 -19.63 9.68 -7.74
CA PHE A 157 -19.35 9.80 -9.17
C PHE A 157 -20.47 9.19 -9.99
N THR A 158 -20.50 9.54 -11.27
CA THR A 158 -21.47 9.03 -12.25
C THR A 158 -20.77 8.68 -13.55
N GLY A 159 -21.33 7.75 -14.29
CA GLY A 159 -20.78 7.30 -15.57
C GLY A 159 -20.69 5.78 -15.65
N GLU A 160 -20.21 5.30 -16.77
CA GLU A 160 -20.01 3.88 -17.06
C GLU A 160 -18.86 3.73 -18.06
N GLY A 161 -18.25 2.53 -18.11
CA GLY A 161 -17.22 2.19 -19.06
C GLY A 161 -17.69 1.21 -20.14
N GLU A 162 -16.73 0.69 -20.91
CA GLU A 162 -16.99 -0.22 -22.04
C GLU A 162 -17.46 -1.60 -21.57
N ASN A 163 -16.89 -2.14 -20.50
CA ASN A 163 -17.23 -3.44 -19.93
C ASN A 163 -18.51 -3.34 -19.09
N LYS A 164 -19.67 -3.59 -19.71
CA LYS A 164 -20.96 -3.43 -19.05
C LYS A 164 -21.19 -4.28 -17.80
N ILE A 165 -20.43 -5.37 -17.62
CA ILE A 165 -20.52 -6.23 -16.43
C ILE A 165 -19.73 -5.64 -15.27
N ARG A 166 -18.53 -5.08 -15.55
CA ARG A 166 -17.60 -4.61 -14.52
C ARG A 166 -17.57 -3.09 -14.39
N GLN A 167 -18.14 -2.36 -15.38
CA GLN A 167 -18.08 -0.91 -15.49
C GLN A 167 -19.48 -0.30 -15.74
N GLY A 168 -20.54 -0.92 -15.23
CA GLY A 168 -21.92 -0.42 -15.32
C GLY A 168 -22.19 0.79 -14.42
N GLN A 169 -21.26 1.13 -13.54
CA GLN A 169 -21.26 2.29 -12.64
C GLN A 169 -19.84 2.61 -12.21
N PRO A 170 -19.59 3.77 -11.56
CA PRO A 170 -18.28 4.07 -10.96
C PRO A 170 -17.90 3.07 -9.87
N HIS A 171 -16.60 2.75 -9.79
CA HIS A 171 -15.99 1.86 -8.81
C HIS A 171 -14.65 2.39 -8.34
N LEU A 172 -14.65 3.24 -7.30
CA LEU A 172 -13.42 3.82 -6.76
C LEU A 172 -12.59 2.74 -6.08
N HIS A 173 -11.34 2.56 -6.52
CA HIS A 173 -10.51 1.46 -6.01
C HIS A 173 -9.24 1.92 -5.29
N CYS A 174 -8.80 3.14 -5.49
CA CYS A 174 -7.61 3.70 -4.85
C CYS A 174 -7.76 5.21 -4.72
N VAL A 175 -7.26 5.76 -3.65
CA VAL A 175 -7.05 7.19 -3.44
C VAL A 175 -5.61 7.42 -3.05
N GLU A 176 -4.90 8.28 -3.79
CA GLU A 176 -3.47 8.53 -3.58
C GLU A 176 -3.16 10.02 -3.69
N PHE A 177 -2.32 10.54 -2.79
CA PHE A 177 -1.88 11.92 -2.87
C PHE A 177 -0.65 12.04 -3.78
N THR A 178 -0.58 13.15 -4.52
CA THR A 178 0.66 13.47 -5.24
C THR A 178 1.79 13.74 -4.24
N PRO A 179 3.06 13.41 -4.59
CA PRO A 179 4.19 13.57 -3.66
C PRO A 179 4.43 15.00 -3.17
N ASP A 180 3.99 16.00 -3.92
CA ASP A 180 4.05 17.43 -3.56
C ASP A 180 2.84 17.88 -2.73
N GLY A 181 1.88 16.98 -2.43
CA GLY A 181 0.70 17.24 -1.64
C GLY A 181 -0.33 18.16 -2.29
N LYS A 182 -0.24 18.41 -3.60
CA LYS A 182 -1.16 19.35 -4.27
C LYS A 182 -2.48 18.73 -4.71
N PHE A 183 -2.49 17.44 -4.98
CA PHE A 183 -3.67 16.75 -5.51
C PHE A 183 -3.92 15.43 -4.79
N LEU A 184 -5.20 15.09 -4.69
CA LEU A 184 -5.68 13.72 -4.47
C LEU A 184 -6.08 13.13 -5.81
N LEU A 185 -5.63 11.91 -6.08
CA LEU A 185 -6.01 11.10 -7.23
C LEU A 185 -6.98 10.02 -6.77
N ALA A 186 -8.13 9.89 -7.40
CA ALA A 186 -9.10 8.83 -7.13
C ALA A 186 -9.30 7.99 -8.40
N ASN A 187 -8.83 6.75 -8.37
CA ASN A 187 -8.88 5.83 -9.51
C ASN A 187 -10.26 5.18 -9.58
N ASP A 188 -10.97 5.43 -10.67
CA ASP A 188 -12.30 4.88 -10.92
C ASP A 188 -12.25 3.77 -11.98
N LEU A 189 -12.24 2.53 -11.52
CA LEU A 189 -12.26 1.33 -12.35
C LEU A 189 -13.49 1.31 -13.26
N GLY A 190 -14.62 1.85 -12.78
CA GLY A 190 -15.90 1.79 -13.48
C GLY A 190 -16.01 2.74 -14.68
N THR A 191 -15.25 3.82 -14.71
CA THR A 191 -15.37 4.85 -15.76
C THR A 191 -14.09 5.10 -16.55
N ASP A 192 -13.04 4.32 -16.32
CA ASP A 192 -11.71 4.45 -16.96
C ASP A 192 -11.09 5.84 -16.74
N LYS A 193 -11.20 6.37 -15.52
CA LYS A 193 -10.72 7.70 -15.16
C LYS A 193 -9.90 7.71 -13.90
N ILE A 194 -9.02 8.71 -13.79
CA ILE A 194 -8.48 9.20 -12.53
C ILE A 194 -9.15 10.54 -12.27
N HIS A 195 -9.96 10.65 -11.23
CA HIS A 195 -10.51 11.94 -10.78
C HIS A 195 -9.45 12.64 -9.95
N VAL A 196 -9.14 13.89 -10.28
CA VAL A 196 -8.08 14.68 -9.67
C VAL A 196 -8.68 15.83 -8.88
N PHE A 197 -8.49 15.86 -7.59
CA PHE A 197 -8.94 16.90 -6.67
C PHE A 197 -7.75 17.75 -6.23
N PRO A 198 -7.68 19.03 -6.62
CA PRO A 198 -6.72 19.95 -6.02
C PRO A 198 -6.97 20.06 -4.51
N LEU A 199 -5.87 20.19 -3.73
CA LEU A 199 -5.97 20.56 -2.33
C LEU A 199 -5.88 22.08 -2.19
N THR A 200 -6.78 22.63 -1.38
CA THR A 200 -6.73 24.05 -0.98
C THR A 200 -5.53 24.32 -0.07
N SER A 201 -5.19 25.58 0.15
CA SER A 201 -4.07 25.97 1.01
C SER A 201 -4.22 25.53 2.48
N ASP A 202 -5.44 25.22 2.92
CA ASP A 202 -5.75 24.62 4.23
C ASP A 202 -5.87 23.08 4.17
N GLY A 203 -5.44 22.48 3.05
CA GLY A 203 -5.32 21.01 2.88
C GLY A 203 -6.62 20.28 2.59
N LYS A 204 -7.74 20.97 2.31
CA LYS A 204 -9.02 20.36 1.97
C LYS A 204 -9.14 20.11 0.47
N LEU A 205 -10.06 19.20 0.08
CA LEU A 205 -10.35 18.96 -1.34
C LEU A 205 -11.12 20.14 -1.95
N ASP A 206 -10.63 20.66 -3.09
CA ASP A 206 -11.34 21.65 -3.90
C ASP A 206 -12.24 20.98 -4.92
N GLU A 207 -13.51 20.79 -4.57
CA GLU A 207 -14.50 20.14 -5.43
C GLU A 207 -14.75 20.91 -6.74
N LYS A 208 -14.60 22.24 -6.72
CA LYS A 208 -14.92 23.10 -7.88
C LYS A 208 -13.83 23.08 -8.93
N ALA A 209 -12.60 22.74 -8.54
CA ALA A 209 -11.47 22.67 -9.43
C ALA A 209 -11.09 21.23 -9.84
N THR A 210 -11.96 20.25 -9.54
CA THR A 210 -11.76 18.84 -9.91
C THR A 210 -11.76 18.66 -11.43
N PHE A 211 -10.84 17.82 -11.93
CA PHE A 211 -10.75 17.44 -13.34
C PHE A 211 -10.44 15.93 -13.48
N ASP A 212 -10.64 15.40 -14.70
CA ASP A 212 -10.42 13.98 -14.98
C ASP A 212 -9.20 13.77 -15.88
N VAL A 213 -8.44 12.71 -15.60
CA VAL A 213 -7.49 12.11 -16.54
C VAL A 213 -8.15 10.86 -17.12
N ALA A 214 -8.50 10.91 -18.41
CA ALA A 214 -9.09 9.77 -19.11
C ALA A 214 -7.99 8.76 -19.52
N LEU A 215 -8.32 7.48 -19.41
CA LEU A 215 -7.46 6.35 -19.81
C LEU A 215 -8.06 5.65 -21.05
N GLU A 216 -7.38 4.64 -21.58
CA GLU A 216 -7.94 3.78 -22.64
C GLU A 216 -9.23 3.11 -22.16
N ALA A 217 -10.24 3.03 -23.03
CA ALA A 217 -11.50 2.37 -22.72
C ALA A 217 -11.29 0.91 -22.33
N GLY A 218 -12.00 0.44 -21.30
CA GLY A 218 -11.85 -0.91 -20.75
C GLY A 218 -10.57 -1.12 -19.91
N SER A 219 -9.88 -0.05 -19.52
CA SER A 219 -8.67 -0.14 -18.66
C SER A 219 -8.99 -0.65 -17.27
N GLY A 220 -9.97 -0.08 -16.61
CA GLY A 220 -10.28 -0.38 -15.21
C GLY A 220 -9.15 0.01 -14.25
N PRO A 221 -8.85 1.32 -14.08
CA PRO A 221 -7.76 1.78 -13.21
C PRO A 221 -7.96 1.33 -11.76
N ARG A 222 -6.88 0.83 -11.14
CA ARG A 222 -6.99 0.21 -9.81
C ARG A 222 -6.04 0.87 -8.80
N HIS A 223 -4.84 0.38 -8.65
CA HIS A 223 -3.83 0.94 -7.73
C HIS A 223 -2.76 1.73 -8.48
N LEU A 224 -2.19 2.73 -7.80
CA LEU A 224 -1.18 3.61 -8.34
C LEU A 224 -0.05 3.82 -7.33
N CYS A 225 1.19 3.97 -7.83
CA CYS A 225 2.32 4.39 -7.02
C CYS A 225 3.15 5.44 -7.76
N PHE A 226 3.82 6.34 -7.02
CA PHE A 226 4.71 7.35 -7.58
C PHE A 226 6.17 6.92 -7.54
N SER A 227 6.97 7.43 -8.49
CA SER A 227 8.42 7.42 -8.39
C SER A 227 8.88 8.26 -7.19
N LYS A 228 10.04 7.92 -6.62
CA LYS A 228 10.57 8.59 -5.42
C LYS A 228 10.78 10.10 -5.60
N ASP A 229 11.10 10.53 -6.82
CA ASP A 229 11.28 11.93 -7.19
C ASP A 229 9.96 12.63 -7.59
N GLY A 230 8.85 11.90 -7.58
CA GLY A 230 7.52 12.41 -7.89
C GLY A 230 7.25 12.73 -9.36
N ARG A 231 8.20 12.51 -10.27
CA ARG A 231 8.03 12.87 -11.70
C ARG A 231 7.16 11.89 -12.49
N PHE A 232 7.04 10.66 -12.02
CA PHE A 232 6.30 9.62 -12.71
C PHE A 232 5.35 8.91 -11.74
N ALA A 233 4.21 8.47 -12.28
CA ALA A 233 3.27 7.58 -11.60
C ALA A 233 3.06 6.32 -12.44
N TYR A 234 2.80 5.21 -11.77
CA TYR A 234 2.53 3.91 -12.40
C TYR A 234 1.21 3.36 -11.88
N LEU A 235 0.29 3.16 -12.79
CA LEU A 235 -1.06 2.71 -12.52
C LEU A 235 -1.26 1.31 -13.07
N ILE A 236 -1.70 0.36 -12.24
CA ILE A 236 -2.17 -0.94 -12.72
C ILE A 236 -3.66 -0.89 -13.07
N ASN A 237 -3.99 -1.36 -14.25
CA ASN A 237 -5.37 -1.44 -14.72
C ASN A 237 -5.87 -2.88 -14.57
N GLU A 238 -6.93 -3.07 -13.77
CA GLU A 238 -7.44 -4.41 -13.44
C GLU A 238 -7.98 -5.15 -14.66
N LEU A 239 -8.73 -4.46 -15.53
CA LEU A 239 -9.47 -5.10 -16.61
C LEU A 239 -8.62 -5.30 -17.87
N SER A 240 -7.83 -4.31 -18.26
CA SER A 240 -6.95 -4.46 -19.43
C SER A 240 -5.69 -5.25 -19.14
N GLY A 241 -5.30 -5.41 -17.86
CA GLY A 241 -4.06 -6.08 -17.50
C GLY A 241 -2.79 -5.32 -17.88
N LYS A 242 -2.92 -4.00 -18.16
CA LYS A 242 -1.79 -3.13 -18.52
C LYS A 242 -1.34 -2.29 -17.33
N VAL A 243 -0.06 -1.96 -17.30
CA VAL A 243 0.46 -0.83 -16.52
C VAL A 243 0.44 0.41 -17.40
N THR A 244 -0.13 1.50 -16.90
CA THR A 244 -0.01 2.83 -17.50
C THR A 244 1.08 3.59 -16.75
N ALA A 245 2.14 3.97 -17.45
CA ALA A 245 3.10 4.95 -16.93
C ALA A 245 2.59 6.35 -17.27
N LEU A 246 2.62 7.25 -16.29
CA LEU A 246 2.21 8.64 -16.42
C LEU A 246 3.37 9.55 -16.02
N SER A 247 3.54 10.66 -16.72
CA SER A 247 4.39 11.76 -16.28
C SER A 247 3.57 12.72 -15.40
N TYR A 248 4.21 13.26 -14.37
CA TYR A 248 3.64 14.29 -13.51
C TYR A 248 4.59 15.49 -13.44
N ASN A 249 4.08 16.69 -13.68
CA ASN A 249 4.86 17.92 -13.73
C ASN A 249 4.52 18.92 -12.61
N GLY A 250 3.76 18.49 -11.59
CA GLY A 250 3.28 19.35 -10.51
C GLY A 250 1.93 20.03 -10.79
N GLU A 251 1.33 19.80 -11.96
CA GLU A 251 0.03 20.36 -12.38
C GLU A 251 -0.85 19.32 -13.07
N THR A 252 -0.25 18.47 -13.92
CA THR A 252 -0.98 17.50 -14.75
C THR A 252 -0.34 16.13 -14.71
N LEU A 253 -1.20 15.09 -14.82
CA LEU A 253 -0.78 13.72 -15.11
C LEU A 253 -1.08 13.41 -16.58
N THR A 254 -0.06 12.89 -17.28
CA THR A 254 -0.19 12.56 -18.71
C THR A 254 0.29 11.13 -18.95
N PRO A 255 -0.55 10.23 -19.52
CA PRO A 255 -0.11 8.91 -19.92
C PRO A 255 1.02 8.99 -20.95
N ILE A 256 2.11 8.26 -20.71
CA ILE A 256 3.28 8.21 -21.60
C ILE A 256 3.54 6.81 -22.16
N GLN A 257 3.00 5.77 -21.52
CA GLN A 257 3.14 4.39 -21.97
C GLN A 257 2.00 3.52 -21.42
N TYR A 258 1.55 2.56 -22.24
CA TYR A 258 0.75 1.41 -21.82
C TYR A 258 1.55 0.14 -22.11
N ILE A 259 1.78 -0.71 -21.10
CA ILE A 259 2.56 -1.95 -21.24
C ILE A 259 1.85 -3.12 -20.56
N GLU A 260 1.83 -4.28 -21.22
CA GLU A 260 1.15 -5.47 -20.71
C GLU A 260 1.85 -6.06 -19.48
N ALA A 261 1.13 -6.19 -18.37
CA ALA A 261 1.50 -6.95 -17.19
C ALA A 261 0.86 -8.35 -17.19
N ASP A 262 -0.41 -8.43 -17.61
CA ASP A 262 -1.15 -9.68 -17.79
C ASP A 262 -1.14 -10.10 -19.26
N THR A 263 -0.44 -11.19 -19.57
CA THR A 263 -0.31 -11.72 -20.94
C THR A 263 -1.32 -12.81 -21.28
N VAL A 264 -2.18 -13.19 -20.33
CA VAL A 264 -3.19 -14.24 -20.49
C VAL A 264 -4.62 -13.74 -20.49
N ASN A 265 -4.79 -12.42 -20.47
CA ASN A 265 -6.08 -11.71 -20.45
C ASN A 265 -7.02 -12.28 -19.36
N ALA A 266 -6.52 -12.31 -18.13
CA ALA A 266 -7.27 -12.76 -16.96
C ALA A 266 -8.27 -11.72 -16.46
N GLN A 267 -8.04 -10.43 -16.77
CA GLN A 267 -8.84 -9.29 -16.30
C GLN A 267 -8.89 -9.18 -14.76
N GLY A 268 -7.74 -9.42 -14.12
CA GLY A 268 -7.64 -9.51 -12.67
C GLY A 268 -6.35 -8.94 -12.09
N SER A 269 -5.69 -8.00 -12.78
CA SER A 269 -4.51 -7.31 -12.22
C SER A 269 -4.88 -6.58 -10.93
N ALA A 270 -3.95 -6.47 -9.96
CA ALA A 270 -4.33 -6.03 -8.63
C ALA A 270 -3.46 -4.91 -8.04
N ASP A 271 -2.23 -5.17 -7.70
CA ASP A 271 -1.40 -4.26 -6.93
C ASP A 271 -0.12 -3.88 -7.68
N ILE A 272 0.50 -2.77 -7.28
CA ILE A 272 1.65 -2.21 -8.00
C ILE A 272 2.56 -1.46 -7.02
N HIS A 273 3.86 -1.78 -7.05
CA HIS A 273 4.88 -1.11 -6.22
C HIS A 273 6.21 -0.99 -6.94
N LEU A 274 6.89 0.12 -6.70
CA LEU A 274 8.30 0.29 -7.06
C LEU A 274 9.22 -0.34 -6.01
N SER A 275 10.37 -0.82 -6.46
CA SER A 275 11.46 -1.14 -5.54
C SER A 275 11.95 0.13 -4.83
N PRO A 276 12.51 0.02 -3.60
CA PRO A 276 12.99 1.18 -2.84
C PRO A 276 14.05 2.03 -3.56
N ASP A 277 14.82 1.41 -4.47
CA ASP A 277 15.81 2.08 -5.32
C ASP A 277 15.20 2.67 -6.62
N GLY A 278 13.90 2.48 -6.85
CA GLY A 278 13.18 2.98 -8.02
C GLY A 278 13.53 2.34 -9.36
N LYS A 279 14.38 1.28 -9.37
CA LYS A 279 14.88 0.68 -10.62
C LYS A 279 13.92 -0.34 -11.22
N PHE A 280 13.04 -0.92 -10.41
CA PHE A 280 12.11 -1.95 -10.84
C PHE A 280 10.71 -1.66 -10.34
N LEU A 281 9.74 -1.98 -11.19
CA LEU A 281 8.31 -1.95 -10.89
C LEU A 281 7.77 -3.37 -10.91
N TYR A 282 6.91 -3.67 -9.95
CA TYR A 282 6.25 -4.96 -9.80
C TYR A 282 4.74 -4.76 -9.87
N ALA A 283 4.03 -5.67 -10.54
CA ALA A 283 2.57 -5.65 -10.66
C ALA A 283 2.00 -7.06 -10.50
N SER A 284 1.01 -7.25 -9.63
CA SER A 284 0.40 -8.55 -9.39
C SER A 284 -0.77 -8.81 -10.33
N ASN A 285 -0.91 -10.08 -10.79
CA ASN A 285 -1.98 -10.56 -11.65
C ASN A 285 -2.64 -11.78 -11.02
N ARG A 286 -3.98 -11.84 -11.09
CA ARG A 286 -4.83 -12.86 -10.48
C ARG A 286 -5.68 -13.59 -11.54
N LEU A 287 -6.38 -14.65 -11.13
CA LEU A 287 -7.42 -15.40 -11.86
C LEU A 287 -6.90 -16.37 -12.91
N LYS A 288 -5.77 -16.07 -13.55
CA LYS A 288 -5.07 -16.99 -14.47
C LYS A 288 -3.58 -16.65 -14.44
N ALA A 289 -2.72 -17.65 -14.38
CA ALA A 289 -1.28 -17.48 -14.28
C ALA A 289 -0.90 -16.50 -13.15
N ASP A 290 -1.49 -16.71 -11.98
CA ASP A 290 -1.32 -15.87 -10.80
C ASP A 290 0.16 -15.60 -10.52
N GLY A 291 0.54 -14.32 -10.42
CA GLY A 291 1.96 -13.97 -10.32
C GLY A 291 2.24 -12.48 -10.30
N ILE A 292 3.53 -12.17 -10.33
CA ILE A 292 4.10 -10.82 -10.34
C ILE A 292 4.80 -10.55 -11.66
N ALA A 293 4.31 -9.58 -12.42
CA ALA A 293 5.03 -9.02 -13.57
C ALA A 293 6.12 -8.07 -13.08
N ILE A 294 7.30 -8.13 -13.70
CA ILE A 294 8.51 -7.40 -13.31
C ILE A 294 8.95 -6.54 -14.48
N PHE A 295 9.15 -5.25 -14.22
CA PHE A 295 9.63 -4.28 -15.21
C PHE A 295 10.87 -3.56 -14.69
N SER A 296 11.82 -3.29 -15.57
CA SER A 296 12.86 -2.29 -15.33
C SER A 296 12.32 -0.90 -15.65
N VAL A 297 12.72 0.08 -14.86
CA VAL A 297 12.30 1.48 -14.98
C VAL A 297 13.46 2.32 -15.52
N ASN A 298 13.23 3.01 -16.62
CA ASN A 298 14.12 4.09 -17.03
C ASN A 298 13.81 5.32 -16.16
N GLN A 299 14.66 5.63 -15.20
CA GLN A 299 14.45 6.70 -14.22
C GLN A 299 14.49 8.12 -14.83
N GLU A 300 15.00 8.28 -16.04
CA GLU A 300 15.01 9.59 -16.74
C GLU A 300 13.70 9.84 -17.49
N THR A 301 13.14 8.81 -18.11
CA THR A 301 11.96 8.92 -18.98
C THR A 301 10.69 8.37 -18.37
N GLY A 302 10.76 7.61 -17.26
CA GLY A 302 9.64 6.89 -16.66
C GLY A 302 9.18 5.65 -17.43
N MET A 303 9.82 5.35 -18.58
CA MET A 303 9.41 4.24 -19.44
C MET A 303 9.77 2.88 -18.82
N LEU A 304 8.91 1.91 -19.04
CA LEU A 304 9.03 0.54 -18.53
C LEU A 304 9.49 -0.43 -19.62
N THR A 305 10.32 -1.39 -19.24
CA THR A 305 10.68 -2.53 -20.09
C THR A 305 10.45 -3.83 -19.30
N LYS A 306 9.79 -4.80 -19.90
CA LYS A 306 9.51 -6.09 -19.23
C LYS A 306 10.83 -6.81 -18.90
N ALA A 307 11.02 -7.17 -17.62
CA ALA A 307 12.21 -7.86 -17.12
C ALA A 307 11.93 -9.32 -16.77
N GLY A 308 10.70 -9.66 -16.36
CA GLY A 308 10.36 -11.02 -15.98
C GLY A 308 8.92 -11.20 -15.54
N TYR A 309 8.63 -12.42 -15.09
CA TYR A 309 7.36 -12.81 -14.46
C TYR A 309 7.64 -13.92 -13.44
N GLN A 310 7.08 -13.78 -12.21
CA GLN A 310 7.21 -14.77 -11.15
C GLN A 310 5.84 -15.33 -10.79
N LEU A 311 5.64 -16.63 -10.95
CA LEU A 311 4.42 -17.30 -10.46
C LEU A 311 4.36 -17.28 -8.94
N THR A 312 3.15 -17.19 -8.39
CA THR A 312 2.88 -17.13 -6.95
C THR A 312 1.83 -18.16 -6.54
N GLY A 313 1.43 -18.15 -5.28
CA GLY A 313 0.20 -18.78 -4.83
C GLY A 313 -1.05 -18.10 -5.40
N ILE A 314 -2.23 -18.66 -5.09
CA ILE A 314 -3.50 -18.29 -5.72
C ILE A 314 -3.98 -16.94 -5.22
N HIS A 315 -4.37 -16.07 -6.14
CA HIS A 315 -4.97 -14.76 -5.94
C HIS A 315 -4.04 -13.77 -5.19
N PRO A 316 -2.89 -13.39 -5.80
CA PRO A 316 -1.97 -12.39 -5.22
C PRO A 316 -2.60 -10.99 -5.28
N ARG A 317 -3.45 -10.65 -4.27
CA ARG A 317 -4.24 -9.41 -4.25
C ARG A 317 -3.43 -8.19 -3.88
N ASN A 318 -2.44 -8.36 -3.01
CA ASN A 318 -1.54 -7.31 -2.54
C ASN A 318 -0.13 -7.90 -2.33
N PHE A 319 0.87 -7.07 -2.39
CA PHE A 319 2.24 -7.45 -2.04
C PHE A 319 2.99 -6.23 -1.49
N ILE A 320 4.11 -6.46 -0.83
CA ILE A 320 4.98 -5.40 -0.34
C ILE A 320 6.44 -5.78 -0.52
N ILE A 321 7.29 -4.78 -0.76
CA ILE A 321 8.74 -4.96 -0.79
C ILE A 321 9.29 -4.48 0.55
N THR A 322 10.21 -5.24 1.14
CA THR A 322 10.84 -4.82 2.40
C THR A 322 11.57 -3.48 2.24
N PRO A 323 11.65 -2.63 3.27
CA PRO A 323 12.30 -1.32 3.18
C PRO A 323 13.77 -1.38 2.70
N ASP A 324 14.46 -2.46 3.01
CA ASP A 324 15.83 -2.73 2.52
C ASP A 324 15.90 -3.28 1.09
N GLY A 325 14.75 -3.57 0.47
CA GLY A 325 14.64 -4.05 -0.90
C GLY A 325 15.00 -5.53 -1.12
N ARG A 326 15.36 -6.28 -0.08
CA ARG A 326 15.86 -7.67 -0.20
C ARG A 326 14.76 -8.71 -0.43
N PHE A 327 13.54 -8.45 0.07
CA PHE A 327 12.44 -9.40 -0.06
C PHE A 327 11.19 -8.73 -0.64
N LEU A 328 10.38 -9.54 -1.30
CA LEU A 328 9.03 -9.22 -1.73
C LEU A 328 8.08 -10.24 -1.13
N LEU A 329 7.07 -9.78 -0.40
CA LEU A 329 6.08 -10.58 0.29
C LEU A 329 4.74 -10.46 -0.46
N VAL A 330 4.11 -11.58 -0.78
CA VAL A 330 2.87 -11.63 -1.58
C VAL A 330 1.73 -12.21 -0.75
N ALA A 331 0.66 -11.44 -0.57
CA ALA A 331 -0.58 -11.89 0.05
C ALA A 331 -1.41 -12.70 -0.96
N CYS A 332 -1.27 -14.03 -0.91
CA CYS A 332 -1.98 -14.99 -1.75
C CYS A 332 -3.30 -15.38 -1.08
N ARG A 333 -4.36 -14.57 -1.35
CA ARG A 333 -5.66 -14.66 -0.65
C ARG A 333 -6.22 -16.06 -0.58
N ASP A 334 -6.31 -16.74 -1.72
CA ASP A 334 -7.00 -18.04 -1.82
C ASP A 334 -6.09 -19.23 -1.48
N SER A 335 -4.76 -18.98 -1.40
CA SER A 335 -3.82 -19.95 -0.81
C SER A 335 -3.75 -19.84 0.73
N ASN A 336 -4.38 -18.84 1.35
CA ASN A 336 -4.34 -18.59 2.79
C ASN A 336 -2.92 -18.47 3.35
N LEU A 337 -2.05 -17.74 2.64
CA LEU A 337 -0.68 -17.51 3.07
C LEU A 337 -0.10 -16.20 2.49
N VAL A 338 0.94 -15.71 3.14
CA VAL A 338 1.85 -14.73 2.56
C VAL A 338 3.09 -15.50 2.09
N GLN A 339 3.42 -15.42 0.82
CA GLN A 339 4.60 -16.04 0.21
C GLN A 339 5.77 -15.07 0.19
N ILE A 340 6.98 -15.55 0.47
CA ILE A 340 8.18 -14.72 0.61
C ILE A 340 9.16 -15.05 -0.52
N PHE A 341 9.51 -14.03 -1.31
CA PHE A 341 10.50 -14.10 -2.37
C PHE A 341 11.74 -13.30 -1.98
N SER A 342 12.92 -13.80 -2.26
CA SER A 342 14.12 -12.98 -2.30
C SER A 342 14.19 -12.21 -3.62
N ARG A 343 14.67 -10.97 -3.55
CA ARG A 343 14.80 -10.08 -4.70
C ARG A 343 16.27 -9.87 -5.05
N ASP A 344 16.63 -10.07 -6.30
CA ASP A 344 17.93 -9.66 -6.83
C ASP A 344 17.89 -8.17 -7.17
N GLU A 345 18.63 -7.35 -6.44
CA GLU A 345 18.62 -5.88 -6.62
C GLU A 345 19.17 -5.41 -7.96
N ARG A 346 20.00 -6.22 -8.62
CA ARG A 346 20.63 -5.88 -9.91
C ARG A 346 19.71 -6.20 -11.10
N THR A 347 18.93 -7.27 -11.02
CA THR A 347 18.07 -7.75 -12.12
C THR A 347 16.59 -7.52 -11.87
N GLY A 348 16.18 -7.24 -10.63
CA GLY A 348 14.80 -7.16 -10.18
C GLY A 348 14.10 -8.51 -10.07
N LEU A 349 14.75 -9.61 -10.48
CA LEU A 349 14.13 -10.94 -10.50
C LEU A 349 13.87 -11.46 -9.08
N LEU A 350 12.82 -12.25 -8.96
CA LEU A 350 12.37 -12.87 -7.72
C LEU A 350 12.72 -14.36 -7.71
N VAL A 351 13.12 -14.84 -6.53
CA VAL A 351 13.35 -16.28 -6.29
C VAL A 351 12.51 -16.69 -5.07
N ASP A 352 11.69 -17.72 -5.23
CA ASP A 352 10.92 -18.28 -4.12
C ASP A 352 11.87 -18.82 -3.04
N THR A 353 11.71 -18.31 -1.82
CA THR A 353 12.50 -18.77 -0.67
C THR A 353 12.00 -20.07 -0.08
N GLY A 354 10.83 -20.55 -0.50
CA GLY A 354 10.10 -21.65 0.12
C GLY A 354 9.50 -21.30 1.49
N LYS A 355 9.61 -20.03 1.95
CA LYS A 355 9.08 -19.56 3.23
C LYS A 355 7.72 -18.90 3.05
N THR A 356 6.83 -19.13 4.02
CA THR A 356 5.48 -18.60 4.01
C THR A 356 5.02 -18.21 5.41
N ILE A 357 4.01 -17.33 5.49
CA ILE A 357 3.26 -17.02 6.71
C ILE A 357 1.84 -17.53 6.50
N GLY A 358 1.44 -18.58 7.23
CA GLY A 358 0.07 -19.11 7.19
C GLY A 358 -0.90 -18.11 7.83
N THR A 359 -1.87 -17.61 7.07
CA THR A 359 -2.91 -16.71 7.57
C THR A 359 -4.12 -16.72 6.62
N SER A 360 -5.35 -16.67 7.18
CA SER A 360 -6.58 -16.74 6.40
C SER A 360 -6.74 -15.50 5.51
N LYS A 361 -7.01 -15.69 4.23
CA LYS A 361 -7.41 -14.68 3.22
C LYS A 361 -6.65 -13.35 3.32
N PRO A 362 -5.30 -13.33 3.32
CA PRO A 362 -4.53 -12.09 3.43
C PRO A 362 -4.74 -11.22 2.18
N VAL A 363 -4.93 -9.91 2.35
CA VAL A 363 -5.23 -8.96 1.26
C VAL A 363 -4.57 -7.60 1.39
N CYS A 364 -3.90 -7.31 2.52
CA CYS A 364 -3.14 -6.08 2.73
C CYS A 364 -1.90 -6.36 3.59
N LEU A 365 -0.75 -5.85 3.16
CA LEU A 365 0.52 -5.94 3.87
C LEU A 365 1.08 -4.53 4.11
N LYS A 366 1.48 -4.23 5.34
CA LYS A 366 2.17 -2.99 5.70
C LYS A 366 3.30 -3.28 6.68
N PHE A 367 4.45 -2.61 6.51
CA PHE A 367 5.48 -2.56 7.56
C PHE A 367 5.19 -1.41 8.54
N LEU A 368 5.51 -1.66 9.82
CA LEU A 368 5.34 -0.76 10.96
C LEU A 368 6.69 -0.54 11.62
#